data_f42225b1ac35a14bad1b2049c4783be2
#
_entry.id   f42225b1ac35a14bad1b2049c4783be2
#
_cell.length_a   1.000
_cell.length_b   1.000
_cell.length_c   1.000
_cell.angle_alpha   90.00
_cell.angle_beta   90.00
_cell.angle_gamma   90.00
#
_symmetry.space_group_name_H-M   'P 1'
#
loop_
_entity.id
_entity.type
_entity.pdbx_description
1 polymer ?
#
loop_
_entity_poly.entity_id
_entity_poly.type
_entity_poly.pdbx_seq_one_letter_code
_entity_poly.pdbx_strand_id
1 'polypeptide(L)'
;MKLPAAALLLIATCFSAQNIAPALAQTGTTPQRHATKTMTNVSYATDFFIDTHADTTQRMLDEHYDLTEPLNGGHVNFEAAKKGHLGAEFFSIWVEPQFYQGHYARRTLELIDAVHQAALKHPDKMMMAYSVADIERAHREHKLAALMGIEGGHSIENSIPLLRDYYRLGVRYMTLTWANSIDWVDSSGDITDAKVHHTQEGLTEFGKDVVYEMNRLGMMVDISHVADKTFYRTLILTRAPVIASHSSARALTNAPRNMTDEMLRALAVNGGVVQANFYSAFISEDWRKAWDAQKPEREAAEKAAEEKAKAEGKPWVYGQEEAMDKEFAAKIPRPPLSALIDHIDHMVKVAGIDHVGIGSDFDGIPSAPQGIDSAADLPKITAALKQRGYSEADCRKIMSGNLLRVFA
;
A
#
# COMPACT_ATOMS: atom_id res chain seq x y z
N MET A 1 -19.92 -22.53 67.96
CA MET A 1 -20.91 -21.74 68.68
C MET A 1 -21.85 -21.08 67.67
N LYS A 2 -23.04 -21.67 67.56
CA LYS A 2 -24.39 -21.17 67.34
C LYS A 2 -24.54 -19.86 66.52
N LEU A 3 -25.17 -20.04 65.34
CA LEU A 3 -26.02 -19.09 64.63
C LEU A 3 -27.12 -18.49 65.52
N PRO A 4 -27.77 -17.35 65.13
CA PRO A 4 -29.15 -17.53 64.68
C PRO A 4 -29.54 -16.80 63.42
N ALA A 5 -30.53 -17.42 62.78
CA ALA A 5 -31.38 -16.92 61.70
C ALA A 5 -32.47 -15.99 62.16
N ALA A 6 -33.01 -15.17 61.29
CA ALA A 6 -34.39 -14.69 61.17
C ALA A 6 -34.39 -13.47 60.23
N ALA A 7 -35.38 -13.11 59.43
CA ALA A 7 -36.64 -13.65 59.07
C ALA A 7 -37.12 -12.95 57.77
N LEU A 8 -37.80 -13.68 56.91
CA LEU A 8 -38.57 -13.20 55.78
C LEU A 8 -39.68 -12.25 56.20
N LEU A 9 -39.91 -11.17 55.43
CA LEU A 9 -41.21 -10.50 55.41
C LEU A 9 -41.65 -10.29 53.96
N LEU A 10 -42.59 -11.11 53.51
CA LEU A 10 -43.40 -10.89 52.30
C LEU A 10 -44.39 -9.79 52.53
N ILE A 11 -44.42 -8.79 51.62
CA ILE A 11 -45.59 -7.92 51.47
C ILE A 11 -46.06 -8.04 50.02
N ALA A 12 -47.18 -8.75 49.85
CA ALA A 12 -47.95 -8.78 48.62
C ALA A 12 -48.90 -7.58 48.57
N THR A 13 -48.76 -6.76 47.53
CA THR A 13 -49.82 -5.80 47.17
C THR A 13 -50.27 -6.08 45.75
N CYS A 14 -51.50 -6.52 45.64
CA CYS A 14 -52.26 -6.60 44.40
C CYS A 14 -52.51 -5.18 43.84
N PHE A 15 -52.16 -4.98 42.58
CA PHE A 15 -52.77 -3.90 41.79
C PHE A 15 -53.26 -4.44 40.44
N SER A 16 -54.49 -4.08 40.19
CA SER A 16 -55.37 -4.45 39.10
C SER A 16 -54.82 -4.13 37.70
N ALA A 17 -55.06 -5.05 36.78
CA ALA A 17 -54.85 -4.88 35.34
C ALA A 17 -55.83 -3.82 34.80
N GLN A 18 -55.31 -2.75 34.20
CA GLN A 18 -56.04 -1.92 33.25
C GLN A 18 -55.38 -2.11 31.87
N ASN A 19 -56.20 -2.62 30.95
CA ASN A 19 -55.90 -2.72 29.54
C ASN A 19 -55.70 -1.33 28.92
N ILE A 20 -54.51 -0.99 28.50
CA ILE A 20 -54.24 0.11 27.59
C ILE A 20 -53.56 -0.45 26.36
N ALA A 21 -54.28 -0.47 25.23
CA ALA A 21 -53.72 -0.81 23.92
C ALA A 21 -52.74 0.30 23.49
N PRO A 22 -51.54 -0.02 23.02
CA PRO A 22 -50.68 0.97 22.43
C PRO A 22 -51.10 1.24 20.99
N ALA A 23 -51.40 2.50 20.69
CA ALA A 23 -51.52 3.02 19.33
C ALA A 23 -50.16 2.84 18.60
N LEU A 24 -50.17 2.06 17.54
CA LEU A 24 -49.04 1.97 16.58
C LEU A 24 -48.94 3.31 15.81
N ALA A 25 -48.11 4.22 16.30
CA ALA A 25 -47.61 5.31 15.49
C ALA A 25 -46.54 4.76 14.56
N GLN A 26 -46.88 4.55 13.31
CA GLN A 26 -45.92 4.32 12.23
C GLN A 26 -45.11 5.62 12.01
N THR A 27 -43.94 5.73 12.64
CA THR A 27 -42.94 6.69 12.22
C THR A 27 -42.11 6.04 11.11
N GLY A 28 -42.54 6.24 9.87
CA GLY A 28 -41.75 5.94 8.69
C GLY A 28 -40.54 6.84 8.66
N THR A 29 -39.44 6.37 9.20
CA THR A 29 -38.12 6.94 8.89
C THR A 29 -37.68 6.39 7.55
N THR A 30 -37.94 7.11 6.49
CA THR A 30 -37.27 6.93 5.19
C THR A 30 -35.78 6.98 5.41
N PRO A 31 -35.00 6.00 4.93
CA PRO A 31 -33.54 6.11 5.00
C PRO A 31 -33.14 7.38 4.25
N GLN A 32 -32.55 8.34 4.93
CA GLN A 32 -31.90 9.46 4.27
C GLN A 32 -30.82 8.85 3.35
N ARG A 33 -31.08 8.94 2.06
CA ARG A 33 -30.01 8.80 1.06
C ARG A 33 -28.97 9.85 1.42
N HIS A 34 -27.81 9.40 1.91
CA HIS A 34 -26.64 10.26 1.99
C HIS A 34 -26.43 10.80 0.58
N ALA A 35 -26.55 12.11 0.43
CA ALA A 35 -26.23 12.79 -0.80
C ALA A 35 -24.80 12.40 -1.15
N THR A 36 -24.63 11.66 -2.22
CA THR A 36 -23.36 11.51 -2.90
C THR A 36 -22.91 12.94 -3.19
N LYS A 37 -21.90 13.40 -2.47
CA LYS A 37 -21.21 14.64 -2.78
C LYS A 37 -20.78 14.45 -4.23
N THR A 38 -21.37 15.19 -5.16
CA THR A 38 -20.94 15.21 -6.55
C THR A 38 -19.49 15.59 -6.50
N MET A 39 -18.59 14.62 -6.75
CA MET A 39 -17.15 14.90 -6.86
C MET A 39 -17.05 15.85 -8.05
N THR A 40 -16.78 17.11 -7.75
CA THR A 40 -16.40 18.07 -8.78
C THR A 40 -15.26 17.45 -9.56
N ASN A 41 -15.41 17.29 -10.88
CA ASN A 41 -14.32 16.90 -11.77
C ASN A 41 -13.25 17.99 -11.73
N VAL A 42 -12.41 17.97 -10.70
CA VAL A 42 -11.20 18.78 -10.66
C VAL A 42 -10.23 18.09 -11.62
N SER A 43 -10.08 18.64 -12.81
CA SER A 43 -9.06 18.21 -13.76
C SER A 43 -7.73 18.74 -13.25
N TYR A 44 -6.94 17.90 -12.64
CA TYR A 44 -5.53 18.20 -12.38
C TYR A 44 -4.79 18.15 -13.72
N ALA A 45 -4.35 19.29 -14.20
CA ALA A 45 -3.48 19.36 -15.38
C ALA A 45 -2.06 19.02 -14.95
N THR A 46 -1.72 17.73 -14.96
CA THR A 46 -0.41 17.24 -14.55
C THR A 46 0.29 16.60 -15.74
N ASP A 47 1.52 17.04 -15.98
CA ASP A 47 2.43 16.53 -17.01
C ASP A 47 3.60 15.76 -16.38
N PHE A 48 3.40 15.25 -15.15
CA PHE A 48 4.37 14.51 -14.38
C PHE A 48 3.79 13.21 -13.82
N PHE A 49 4.67 12.29 -13.50
CA PHE A 49 4.31 11.05 -12.80
C PHE A 49 4.24 11.27 -11.30
N ILE A 50 3.29 10.60 -10.67
CA ILE A 50 3.33 10.28 -9.25
C ILE A 50 3.52 8.79 -9.14
N ASP A 51 4.59 8.36 -8.51
CA ASP A 51 4.80 6.98 -8.12
C ASP A 51 4.33 6.79 -6.69
N THR A 52 3.53 5.78 -6.46
CA THR A 52 2.90 5.58 -5.15
C THR A 52 3.67 4.64 -4.26
N HIS A 53 4.79 4.06 -4.72
CA HIS A 53 5.57 3.14 -3.91
C HIS A 53 6.99 2.94 -4.44
N ALA A 54 7.98 3.29 -3.62
CA ALA A 54 9.37 2.94 -3.84
C ALA A 54 10.11 2.72 -2.51
N ASP A 55 10.90 1.63 -2.42
CA ASP A 55 11.63 1.24 -1.21
C ASP A 55 13.02 1.89 -1.09
N THR A 56 13.26 2.94 -1.83
CA THR A 56 14.51 3.72 -1.81
C THR A 56 14.92 4.13 -0.39
N THR A 57 13.97 4.20 0.54
CA THR A 57 14.19 4.55 1.94
C THR A 57 15.09 3.55 2.65
N GLN A 58 15.03 2.25 2.28
CA GLN A 58 15.93 1.23 2.83
C GLN A 58 17.38 1.56 2.50
N ARG A 59 17.64 1.92 1.24
CA ARG A 59 18.98 2.32 0.77
C ARG A 59 19.47 3.60 1.45
N MET A 60 18.57 4.59 1.63
CA MET A 60 18.90 5.85 2.31
C MET A 60 19.36 5.59 3.75
N LEU A 61 18.73 4.65 4.45
CA LEU A 61 19.04 4.39 5.85
C LEU A 61 20.21 3.38 6.01
N ASP A 62 20.17 2.26 5.31
CA ASP A 62 21.10 1.15 5.53
C ASP A 62 22.40 1.28 4.73
N GLU A 63 22.33 1.83 3.50
CA GLU A 63 23.50 2.05 2.64
C GLU A 63 24.02 3.50 2.76
N HIS A 64 23.34 4.38 3.51
CA HIS A 64 23.59 5.82 3.54
C HIS A 64 23.53 6.48 2.16
N TYR A 65 22.68 5.90 1.27
CA TYR A 65 22.53 6.36 -0.09
C TYR A 65 21.96 7.78 -0.14
N ASP A 66 22.65 8.65 -0.89
CA ASP A 66 22.19 10.00 -1.16
C ASP A 66 21.54 10.08 -2.54
N LEU A 67 20.37 10.68 -2.65
CA LEU A 67 19.64 10.82 -3.93
C LEU A 67 20.38 11.65 -4.99
N THR A 68 21.52 12.26 -4.67
CA THR A 68 22.43 12.91 -5.63
C THR A 68 23.44 11.95 -6.24
N GLU A 69 23.61 10.76 -5.66
CA GLU A 69 24.55 9.77 -6.13
C GLU A 69 24.05 9.01 -7.37
N PRO A 70 24.95 8.36 -8.13
CA PRO A 70 24.55 7.41 -9.17
C PRO A 70 23.63 6.32 -8.60
N LEU A 71 22.78 5.75 -9.47
CA LEU A 71 21.80 4.72 -9.06
C LEU A 71 22.42 3.47 -8.41
N ASN A 72 23.61 3.07 -8.86
CA ASN A 72 24.38 1.94 -8.31
C ASN A 72 23.53 0.66 -8.14
N GLY A 73 22.70 0.35 -9.15
CA GLY A 73 21.78 -0.80 -9.12
C GLY A 73 20.42 -0.54 -8.48
N GLY A 74 20.16 0.69 -7.99
CA GLY A 74 18.84 1.13 -7.58
C GLY A 74 18.06 1.81 -8.70
N HIS A 75 16.90 2.37 -8.37
CA HIS A 75 15.96 2.85 -9.37
C HIS A 75 15.67 4.35 -9.27
N VAL A 76 15.84 4.97 -8.10
CA VAL A 76 15.42 6.35 -7.84
C VAL A 76 16.59 7.23 -7.38
N ASN A 77 16.81 8.33 -8.09
CA ASN A 77 17.64 9.46 -7.68
C ASN A 77 17.10 10.75 -8.34
N PHE A 78 17.62 11.93 -7.97
CA PHE A 78 17.13 13.19 -8.52
C PHE A 78 17.31 13.32 -10.04
N GLU A 79 18.37 12.76 -10.60
CA GLU A 79 18.62 12.79 -12.04
C GLU A 79 17.61 11.90 -12.79
N ALA A 80 17.39 10.69 -12.32
CA ALA A 80 16.41 9.76 -12.87
C ALA A 80 14.98 10.31 -12.72
N ALA A 81 14.63 10.83 -11.55
CA ALA A 81 13.33 11.47 -11.32
C ALA A 81 13.08 12.63 -12.31
N LYS A 82 14.07 13.51 -12.49
CA LYS A 82 13.97 14.62 -13.45
C LYS A 82 13.81 14.14 -14.89
N LYS A 83 14.62 13.16 -15.32
CA LYS A 83 14.54 12.58 -16.69
C LYS A 83 13.22 11.86 -16.93
N GLY A 84 12.70 11.19 -15.91
CA GLY A 84 11.45 10.45 -15.95
C GLY A 84 10.20 11.27 -15.73
N HIS A 85 10.32 12.59 -15.55
CA HIS A 85 9.20 13.45 -15.19
C HIS A 85 8.47 12.97 -13.94
N LEU A 86 9.18 12.37 -12.98
CA LEU A 86 8.67 11.98 -11.67
C LEU A 86 8.57 13.24 -10.80
N GLY A 87 7.36 13.74 -10.60
CA GLY A 87 7.10 14.96 -9.83
C GLY A 87 6.80 14.69 -8.36
N ALA A 88 6.33 13.48 -8.03
CA ALA A 88 6.08 13.08 -6.66
C ALA A 88 6.38 11.60 -6.46
N GLU A 89 6.97 11.27 -5.31
CA GLU A 89 7.31 9.91 -4.90
C GLU A 89 6.77 9.63 -3.51
N PHE A 90 6.05 8.52 -3.37
CA PHE A 90 5.73 7.96 -2.06
C PHE A 90 6.84 7.00 -1.63
N PHE A 91 7.74 7.50 -0.82
CA PHE A 91 8.78 6.71 -0.18
C PHE A 91 8.16 5.71 0.78
N SER A 92 8.39 4.43 0.52
CA SER A 92 7.92 3.34 1.39
C SER A 92 8.63 3.38 2.73
N ILE A 93 7.84 3.31 3.79
CA ILE A 93 8.29 3.12 5.16
C ILE A 93 7.98 1.66 5.53
N TRP A 94 8.77 0.76 4.97
CA TRP A 94 8.64 -0.67 5.17
C TRP A 94 9.62 -1.18 6.21
N VAL A 95 9.14 -2.06 7.07
CA VAL A 95 9.95 -2.70 8.11
C VAL A 95 9.90 -4.21 7.88
N GLU A 96 11.06 -4.82 7.63
CA GLU A 96 11.15 -6.26 7.48
C GLU A 96 10.80 -6.96 8.80
N PRO A 97 9.74 -7.81 8.84
CA PRO A 97 9.23 -8.36 10.09
C PRO A 97 10.19 -9.31 10.80
N GLN A 98 11.06 -10.02 10.09
CA GLN A 98 11.95 -11.01 10.68
C GLN A 98 13.16 -10.34 11.36
N PHE A 99 13.70 -9.29 10.72
CA PHE A 99 14.90 -8.60 11.23
C PHE A 99 14.60 -7.66 12.39
N TYR A 100 13.38 -7.10 12.44
CA TYR A 100 13.04 -6.03 13.40
C TYR A 100 11.97 -6.44 14.42
N GLN A 101 11.78 -7.74 14.67
CA GLN A 101 10.78 -8.23 15.62
C GLN A 101 10.95 -7.58 17.01
N GLY A 102 9.88 -6.93 17.51
CA GLY A 102 9.87 -6.20 18.78
C GLY A 102 10.47 -4.79 18.69
N HIS A 103 10.82 -4.30 17.49
CA HIS A 103 11.40 -2.97 17.26
C HIS A 103 10.80 -2.28 16.02
N TYR A 104 9.60 -2.67 15.60
CA TYR A 104 8.96 -2.15 14.39
C TYR A 104 8.77 -0.63 14.44
N ALA A 105 8.26 -0.11 15.57
CA ALA A 105 8.03 1.31 15.72
C ALA A 105 9.32 2.12 15.65
N ARG A 106 10.40 1.62 16.25
CA ARG A 106 11.71 2.27 16.17
C ARG A 106 12.20 2.35 14.73
N ARG A 107 12.20 1.22 14.01
CA ARG A 107 12.64 1.18 12.61
C ARG A 107 11.79 2.08 11.73
N THR A 108 10.46 2.08 11.92
CA THR A 108 9.52 2.98 11.22
C THR A 108 9.92 4.46 11.41
N LEU A 109 10.26 4.87 12.64
CA LEU A 109 10.70 6.24 12.92
C LEU A 109 12.05 6.57 12.28
N GLU A 110 13.00 5.64 12.26
CA GLU A 110 14.29 5.81 11.59
C GLU A 110 14.13 6.00 10.08
N LEU A 111 13.23 5.24 9.42
CA LEU A 111 12.91 5.39 8.01
C LEU A 111 12.19 6.72 7.70
N ILE A 112 11.23 7.12 8.53
CA ILE A 112 10.56 8.43 8.42
C ILE A 112 11.60 9.56 8.52
N ASP A 113 12.51 9.48 9.48
CA ASP A 113 13.57 10.49 9.65
C ASP A 113 14.49 10.54 8.43
N ALA A 114 14.84 9.40 7.83
CA ALA A 114 15.68 9.36 6.63
C ALA A 114 15.09 10.19 5.48
N VAL A 115 13.77 10.09 5.23
CA VAL A 115 13.10 10.91 4.20
C VAL A 115 13.11 12.39 4.57
N HIS A 116 12.86 12.73 5.83
CA HIS A 116 12.95 14.12 6.30
C HIS A 116 14.37 14.69 6.16
N GLN A 117 15.40 13.92 6.53
CA GLN A 117 16.79 14.35 6.40
C GLN A 117 17.20 14.57 4.94
N ALA A 118 16.74 13.72 4.01
CA ALA A 118 16.99 13.92 2.59
C ALA A 118 16.38 15.24 2.07
N ALA A 119 15.13 15.54 2.47
CA ALA A 119 14.49 16.81 2.10
C ALA A 119 15.19 18.03 2.74
N LEU A 120 15.67 17.92 3.96
CA LEU A 120 16.44 18.97 4.64
C LEU A 120 17.82 19.18 4.01
N LYS A 121 18.46 18.10 3.56
CA LYS A 121 19.79 18.14 2.93
C LYS A 121 19.75 18.73 1.51
N HIS A 122 18.65 18.52 0.77
CA HIS A 122 18.51 18.93 -0.62
C HIS A 122 17.27 19.81 -0.86
N PRO A 123 17.12 20.94 -0.16
CA PRO A 123 15.91 21.77 -0.22
C PRO A 123 15.70 22.45 -1.59
N ASP A 124 16.72 22.47 -2.44
CA ASP A 124 16.66 22.95 -3.82
C ASP A 124 16.10 21.91 -4.80
N LYS A 125 16.09 20.61 -4.44
CA LYS A 125 15.70 19.49 -5.30
C LYS A 125 14.47 18.72 -4.81
N MET A 126 14.19 18.75 -3.51
CA MET A 126 13.15 17.96 -2.87
C MET A 126 12.43 18.77 -1.81
N MET A 127 11.16 18.48 -1.60
CA MET A 127 10.41 19.02 -0.46
C MET A 127 9.38 18.01 0.02
N MET A 128 9.14 18.00 1.33
CA MET A 128 8.04 17.20 1.89
C MET A 128 6.70 17.72 1.39
N ALA A 129 5.81 16.79 1.02
CA ALA A 129 4.45 17.08 0.60
C ALA A 129 3.45 16.33 1.49
N TYR A 130 2.43 17.02 1.95
CA TYR A 130 1.41 16.50 2.86
C TYR A 130 0.00 16.64 2.29
N SER A 131 -0.13 17.28 1.14
CA SER A 131 -1.37 17.57 0.44
C SER A 131 -1.15 17.70 -1.06
N VAL A 132 -2.24 17.68 -1.84
CA VAL A 132 -2.21 17.96 -3.28
C VAL A 132 -1.58 19.34 -3.55
N ALA A 133 -1.91 20.35 -2.75
CA ALA A 133 -1.35 21.70 -2.90
C ALA A 133 0.18 21.73 -2.71
N ASP A 134 0.73 20.87 -1.86
CA ASP A 134 2.19 20.74 -1.68
C ASP A 134 2.83 20.08 -2.91
N ILE A 135 2.21 19.04 -3.48
CA ILE A 135 2.67 18.40 -4.73
C ILE A 135 2.70 19.44 -5.87
N GLU A 136 1.62 20.18 -6.03
CA GLU A 136 1.55 21.24 -7.04
C GLU A 136 2.59 22.34 -6.80
N ARG A 137 2.87 22.69 -5.54
CA ARG A 137 3.92 23.64 -5.19
C ARG A 137 5.30 23.09 -5.55
N ALA A 138 5.61 21.84 -5.20
CA ALA A 138 6.87 21.19 -5.56
C ALA A 138 7.09 21.21 -7.08
N HIS A 139 6.05 20.85 -7.84
CA HIS A 139 6.10 20.87 -9.30
C HIS A 139 6.39 22.27 -9.85
N ARG A 140 5.71 23.32 -9.36
CA ARG A 140 5.99 24.72 -9.75
C ARG A 140 7.41 25.18 -9.40
N GLU A 141 7.98 24.65 -8.31
CA GLU A 141 9.34 24.93 -7.86
C GLU A 141 10.39 23.99 -8.49
N HIS A 142 9.98 23.09 -9.40
CA HIS A 142 10.84 22.08 -10.05
C HIS A 142 11.56 21.16 -9.05
N LYS A 143 10.87 20.79 -7.98
CA LYS A 143 11.35 19.88 -6.93
C LYS A 143 10.57 18.56 -6.96
N LEU A 144 11.20 17.48 -6.52
CA LEU A 144 10.52 16.24 -6.22
C LEU A 144 9.68 16.42 -4.96
N ALA A 145 8.38 16.17 -5.04
CA ALA A 145 7.52 16.09 -3.88
C ALA A 145 7.74 14.75 -3.18
N ALA A 146 8.20 14.78 -1.93
CA ALA A 146 8.38 13.58 -1.11
C ALA A 146 7.16 13.36 -0.24
N LEU A 147 6.54 12.21 -0.38
CA LEU A 147 5.47 11.71 0.47
C LEU A 147 5.93 10.41 1.14
N MET A 148 5.21 9.96 2.14
CA MET A 148 5.53 8.71 2.83
C MET A 148 4.30 7.84 2.97
N GLY A 149 4.48 6.54 2.71
CA GLY A 149 3.50 5.50 2.94
C GLY A 149 4.08 4.38 3.78
N ILE A 150 3.42 4.02 4.88
CA ILE A 150 3.82 2.84 5.65
C ILE A 150 3.37 1.59 4.91
N GLU A 151 4.27 0.64 4.79
CA GLU A 151 3.97 -0.68 4.26
C GLU A 151 4.00 -1.72 5.37
N GLY A 152 2.79 -2.15 5.74
CA GLY A 152 2.58 -3.15 6.77
C GLY A 152 2.13 -2.60 8.13
N GLY A 153 0.92 -3.02 8.53
CA GLY A 153 0.30 -2.61 9.80
C GLY A 153 1.02 -3.10 11.07
N HIS A 154 2.01 -4.01 10.94
CA HIS A 154 2.89 -4.38 12.05
C HIS A 154 3.69 -3.18 12.58
N SER A 155 3.95 -2.17 11.73
CA SER A 155 4.63 -0.94 12.11
C SER A 155 3.96 -0.16 13.26
N ILE A 156 2.65 -0.31 13.45
CA ILE A 156 1.95 0.34 14.56
C ILE A 156 1.97 -0.46 15.87
N GLU A 157 2.53 -1.67 15.90
CA GLU A 157 2.64 -2.52 17.11
C GLU A 157 1.31 -2.59 17.89
N ASN A 158 0.19 -2.78 17.17
CA ASN A 158 -1.17 -2.79 17.71
C ASN A 158 -1.56 -1.52 18.49
N SER A 159 -1.00 -0.35 18.12
CA SER A 159 -1.16 0.92 18.82
C SER A 159 -1.76 2.01 17.93
N ILE A 160 -3.03 2.35 18.15
CA ILE A 160 -3.69 3.51 17.48
C ILE A 160 -2.95 4.83 17.75
N PRO A 161 -2.40 5.11 18.95
CA PRO A 161 -1.56 6.29 19.16
C PRO A 161 -0.36 6.36 18.21
N LEU A 162 0.36 5.26 17.94
CA LEU A 162 1.47 5.25 16.97
C LEU A 162 0.98 5.60 15.56
N LEU A 163 -0.17 5.08 15.11
CA LEU A 163 -0.76 5.46 13.83
C LEU A 163 -0.98 6.98 13.73
N ARG A 164 -1.48 7.61 14.79
CA ARG A 164 -1.67 9.07 14.86
C ARG A 164 -0.35 9.83 14.79
N ASP A 165 0.67 9.34 15.48
CA ASP A 165 1.97 9.98 15.50
C ASP A 165 2.67 9.88 14.13
N TYR A 166 2.57 8.74 13.45
CA TYR A 166 3.06 8.60 12.07
C TYR A 166 2.36 9.57 11.10
N TYR A 167 1.04 9.75 11.23
CA TYR A 167 0.34 10.76 10.44
C TYR A 167 0.85 12.19 10.71
N ARG A 168 1.10 12.53 11.97
CA ARG A 168 1.69 13.83 12.37
C ARG A 168 3.10 14.02 11.80
N LEU A 169 3.87 12.93 11.70
CA LEU A 169 5.21 12.93 11.09
C LEU A 169 5.17 12.96 9.56
N GLY A 170 3.99 12.90 8.95
CA GLY A 170 3.83 13.12 7.52
C GLY A 170 3.46 11.91 6.69
N VAL A 171 3.23 10.75 7.28
CA VAL A 171 2.71 9.56 6.56
C VAL A 171 1.31 9.86 6.02
N ARG A 172 1.03 9.47 4.77
CA ARG A 172 -0.24 9.76 4.09
C ARG A 172 -1.02 8.52 3.65
N TYR A 173 -0.40 7.35 3.64
CA TYR A 173 -1.13 6.08 3.59
C TYR A 173 -0.50 5.06 4.53
N MET A 174 -1.25 4.00 4.84
CA MET A 174 -0.71 2.79 5.42
C MET A 174 -1.32 1.58 4.74
N THR A 175 -0.47 0.69 4.23
CA THR A 175 -0.85 -0.64 3.79
C THR A 175 -1.16 -1.49 5.02
N LEU A 176 -2.33 -2.12 5.05
CA LEU A 176 -2.80 -2.80 6.26
C LEU A 176 -1.94 -4.02 6.64
N THR A 177 -1.32 -4.67 5.64
CA THR A 177 -0.36 -5.80 5.80
C THR A 177 0.84 -5.60 4.88
N TRP A 178 1.89 -6.34 5.11
CA TRP A 178 2.87 -6.74 4.11
C TRP A 178 2.62 -8.18 3.69
N ALA A 179 3.65 -8.97 3.37
CA ALA A 179 3.52 -10.38 3.00
C ALA A 179 3.12 -11.30 4.18
N ASN A 180 3.02 -10.76 5.38
CA ASN A 180 2.67 -11.48 6.62
C ASN A 180 1.33 -11.00 7.18
N SER A 181 0.48 -11.95 7.59
CA SER A 181 -0.68 -11.70 8.44
C SER A 181 -0.23 -11.31 9.84
N ILE A 182 -1.00 -10.46 10.49
CA ILE A 182 -0.77 -10.02 11.87
C ILE A 182 -2.05 -10.18 12.69
N ASP A 183 -2.00 -9.96 13.99
CA ASP A 183 -3.07 -10.25 14.94
C ASP A 183 -4.47 -9.74 14.54
N TRP A 184 -4.54 -8.70 13.72
CA TRP A 184 -5.79 -8.01 13.42
C TRP A 184 -6.16 -7.94 11.93
N VAL A 185 -5.29 -8.45 11.01
CA VAL A 185 -5.50 -8.36 9.56
C VAL A 185 -4.78 -9.47 8.81
N ASP A 186 -5.41 -10.04 7.78
CA ASP A 186 -4.86 -11.12 6.96
C ASP A 186 -4.20 -10.60 5.70
N SER A 187 -3.01 -11.13 5.41
CA SER A 187 -2.22 -10.89 4.19
C SER A 187 -2.52 -11.91 3.10
N SER A 188 -2.33 -11.51 1.84
CA SER A 188 -2.33 -12.44 0.71
C SER A 188 -1.05 -13.29 0.63
N GLY A 189 0.02 -12.87 1.29
CA GLY A 189 1.33 -13.53 1.20
C GLY A 189 1.39 -14.87 1.94
N ASP A 190 0.70 -15.00 3.04
CA ASP A 190 0.69 -16.19 3.89
C ASP A 190 -0.69 -16.85 4.07
N ILE A 191 -1.71 -16.39 3.34
CA ILE A 191 -3.11 -16.84 3.53
C ILE A 191 -3.32 -18.34 3.35
N THR A 192 -2.41 -19.04 2.72
CA THR A 192 -2.44 -20.49 2.54
C THR A 192 -1.56 -21.24 3.54
N ASP A 193 -0.81 -20.55 4.38
CA ASP A 193 0.03 -21.20 5.40
C ASP A 193 -0.81 -21.62 6.60
N ALA A 194 -1.01 -22.94 6.76
CA ALA A 194 -1.77 -23.50 7.88
C ALA A 194 -1.14 -23.27 9.27
N LYS A 195 0.10 -22.79 9.34
CA LYS A 195 0.78 -22.44 10.60
C LYS A 195 0.46 -21.02 11.06
N VAL A 196 -0.02 -20.18 10.17
CA VAL A 196 -0.39 -18.81 10.48
C VAL A 196 -1.83 -18.76 10.99
N HIS A 197 -2.06 -18.01 12.04
CA HIS A 197 -3.42 -17.77 12.53
C HIS A 197 -4.07 -16.67 11.70
N HIS A 198 -5.17 -17.02 11.02
CA HIS A 198 -5.93 -16.06 10.21
C HIS A 198 -7.21 -15.63 10.93
N THR A 199 -7.62 -14.40 10.67
CA THR A 199 -8.90 -13.88 11.17
C THR A 199 -10.05 -14.53 10.39
N GLN A 200 -11.25 -14.65 11.01
CA GLN A 200 -12.40 -15.21 10.31
C GLN A 200 -12.94 -14.31 9.19
N GLU A 201 -12.78 -13.00 9.35
CA GLU A 201 -13.41 -11.96 8.53
C GLU A 201 -12.41 -11.09 7.74
N GLY A 202 -11.11 -11.42 7.77
CA GLY A 202 -10.04 -10.61 7.19
C GLY A 202 -9.58 -9.45 8.09
N LEU A 203 -10.45 -8.92 8.94
CA LEU A 203 -10.16 -7.87 9.94
C LEU A 203 -10.84 -8.20 11.28
N THR A 204 -10.10 -8.03 12.37
CA THR A 204 -10.68 -8.05 13.73
C THR A 204 -11.36 -6.72 14.08
N GLU A 205 -11.93 -6.61 15.30
CA GLU A 205 -12.49 -5.33 15.79
C GLU A 205 -11.39 -4.24 15.84
N PHE A 206 -10.18 -4.58 16.30
CA PHE A 206 -9.05 -3.64 16.27
C PHE A 206 -8.71 -3.18 14.85
N GLY A 207 -8.71 -4.11 13.87
CA GLY A 207 -8.49 -3.76 12.46
C GLY A 207 -9.55 -2.78 11.92
N LYS A 208 -10.80 -2.92 12.36
CA LYS A 208 -11.86 -1.95 12.03
C LYS A 208 -11.58 -0.58 12.63
N ASP A 209 -11.12 -0.53 13.89
CA ASP A 209 -10.76 0.73 14.56
C ASP A 209 -9.59 1.41 13.84
N VAL A 210 -8.61 0.65 13.33
CA VAL A 210 -7.52 1.17 12.50
C VAL A 210 -8.07 1.84 11.24
N VAL A 211 -8.94 1.17 10.47
CA VAL A 211 -9.55 1.73 9.26
C VAL A 211 -10.35 3.00 9.56
N TYR A 212 -11.14 3.00 10.64
CA TYR A 212 -11.91 4.18 11.05
C TYR A 212 -11.00 5.35 11.45
N GLU A 213 -9.91 5.06 12.15
CA GLU A 213 -8.96 6.10 12.55
C GLU A 213 -8.18 6.67 11.36
N MET A 214 -7.77 5.83 10.39
CA MET A 214 -7.18 6.29 9.14
C MET A 214 -8.13 7.24 8.40
N ASN A 215 -9.40 6.86 8.26
CA ASN A 215 -10.42 7.73 7.64
C ASN A 215 -10.59 9.04 8.41
N ARG A 216 -10.60 9.00 9.75
CA ARG A 216 -10.71 10.20 10.60
C ARG A 216 -9.53 11.16 10.44
N LEU A 217 -8.34 10.62 10.28
CA LEU A 217 -7.10 11.39 10.07
C LEU A 217 -7.02 11.97 8.65
N GLY A 218 -7.70 11.39 7.66
CA GLY A 218 -7.46 11.66 6.25
C GLY A 218 -6.23 10.92 5.71
N MET A 219 -5.84 9.80 6.34
CA MET A 219 -4.83 8.90 5.86
C MET A 219 -5.48 7.90 4.89
N MET A 220 -4.95 7.76 3.67
CA MET A 220 -5.46 6.80 2.71
C MET A 220 -5.25 5.37 3.22
N VAL A 221 -6.29 4.55 3.10
CA VAL A 221 -6.21 3.11 3.39
C VAL A 221 -5.66 2.43 2.15
N ASP A 222 -4.50 1.79 2.29
CA ASP A 222 -3.90 1.03 1.22
C ASP A 222 -4.20 -0.46 1.39
N ILE A 223 -4.73 -1.06 0.30
CA ILE A 223 -5.15 -2.47 0.26
C ILE A 223 -4.21 -3.35 -0.58
N SER A 224 -3.04 -2.84 -0.97
CA SER A 224 -1.99 -3.72 -1.47
C SER A 224 -1.64 -4.77 -0.40
N HIS A 225 -1.15 -5.94 -0.79
CA HIS A 225 -0.79 -7.04 0.10
C HIS A 225 -1.94 -7.76 0.84
N VAL A 226 -3.09 -7.17 1.02
CA VAL A 226 -4.16 -7.77 1.84
C VAL A 226 -4.78 -9.01 1.19
N ALA A 227 -5.25 -9.94 2.01
CA ALA A 227 -6.04 -11.06 1.55
C ALA A 227 -7.38 -10.62 0.95
N ASP A 228 -7.95 -11.42 0.05
CA ASP A 228 -9.22 -11.09 -0.64
C ASP A 228 -10.36 -10.76 0.36
N LYS A 229 -10.48 -11.50 1.46
CA LYS A 229 -11.46 -11.21 2.51
C LYS A 229 -11.21 -9.85 3.17
N THR A 230 -9.96 -9.54 3.48
CA THR A 230 -9.54 -8.27 4.05
C THR A 230 -9.89 -7.12 3.12
N PHE A 231 -9.66 -7.26 1.82
CA PHE A 231 -10.05 -6.28 0.81
C PHE A 231 -11.54 -5.95 0.89
N TYR A 232 -12.42 -6.96 0.76
CA TYR A 232 -13.86 -6.71 0.78
C TYR A 232 -14.32 -6.16 2.12
N ARG A 233 -13.75 -6.65 3.22
CA ARG A 233 -14.08 -6.14 4.55
C ARG A 233 -13.70 -4.66 4.71
N THR A 234 -12.52 -4.28 4.22
CA THR A 234 -12.07 -2.88 4.21
C THR A 234 -13.01 -1.99 3.41
N LEU A 235 -13.45 -2.42 2.22
CA LEU A 235 -14.39 -1.62 1.41
C LEU A 235 -15.76 -1.41 2.08
N ILE A 236 -16.21 -2.37 2.89
CA ILE A 236 -17.46 -2.23 3.65
C ILE A 236 -17.32 -1.18 4.77
N LEU A 237 -16.14 -1.07 5.37
CA LEU A 237 -15.88 -0.24 6.56
C LEU A 237 -15.44 1.18 6.20
N THR A 238 -14.65 1.32 5.16
CA THR A 238 -14.09 2.62 4.79
C THR A 238 -15.17 3.60 4.35
N ARG A 239 -14.94 4.88 4.65
CA ARG A 239 -15.81 6.01 4.25
C ARG A 239 -15.17 6.89 3.19
N ALA A 240 -13.95 6.54 2.77
CA ALA A 240 -13.18 7.25 1.77
C ALA A 240 -12.71 6.26 0.69
N PRO A 241 -12.38 6.73 -0.51
CA PRO A 241 -11.72 5.91 -1.52
C PRO A 241 -10.44 5.28 -0.96
N VAL A 242 -10.21 3.99 -1.30
CA VAL A 242 -8.98 3.29 -0.96
C VAL A 242 -7.98 3.38 -2.11
N ILE A 243 -6.71 3.10 -1.82
CA ILE A 243 -5.69 2.87 -2.84
C ILE A 243 -5.21 1.41 -2.79
N ALA A 244 -4.80 0.87 -3.94
CA ALA A 244 -3.85 -0.22 -4.02
C ALA A 244 -2.54 0.38 -4.52
N SER A 245 -1.63 0.69 -3.61
CA SER A 245 -0.43 1.50 -3.93
C SER A 245 0.49 0.84 -4.96
N HIS A 246 0.50 -0.49 -5.04
CA HIS A 246 1.31 -1.27 -5.99
C HIS A 246 0.70 -2.68 -6.18
N SER A 247 -0.20 -2.84 -7.14
CA SER A 247 -0.88 -4.12 -7.48
C SER A 247 -1.12 -4.21 -8.98
N SER A 248 -1.41 -5.43 -9.46
CA SER A 248 -1.68 -5.67 -10.89
C SER A 248 -2.94 -6.54 -11.09
N ALA A 249 -3.20 -7.03 -12.30
CA ALA A 249 -4.41 -7.79 -12.64
C ALA A 249 -4.17 -9.30 -12.49
N ARG A 250 -4.94 -9.97 -11.61
CA ARG A 250 -4.84 -11.41 -11.38
C ARG A 250 -5.29 -12.24 -12.60
N ALA A 251 -6.16 -11.68 -13.43
CA ALA A 251 -6.60 -12.33 -14.65
C ALA A 251 -5.47 -12.57 -15.68
N LEU A 252 -4.40 -11.77 -15.65
CA LEU A 252 -3.24 -11.91 -16.53
C LEU A 252 -2.10 -12.67 -15.87
N THR A 253 -1.88 -12.46 -14.59
CA THR A 253 -0.85 -13.15 -13.80
C THR A 253 -1.47 -13.57 -12.48
N ASN A 254 -1.59 -14.88 -12.25
CA ASN A 254 -2.29 -15.45 -11.10
C ASN A 254 -1.44 -15.38 -9.81
N ALA A 255 -0.96 -14.19 -9.48
CA ALA A 255 -0.30 -13.90 -8.22
C ALA A 255 -1.34 -13.49 -7.16
N PRO A 256 -1.28 -14.00 -5.92
CA PRO A 256 -2.19 -13.57 -4.84
C PRO A 256 -2.18 -12.06 -4.57
N ARG A 257 -1.04 -11.40 -4.85
CA ARG A 257 -0.83 -9.95 -4.76
C ARG A 257 -1.64 -9.14 -5.77
N ASN A 258 -2.05 -9.76 -6.88
CA ASN A 258 -2.82 -9.11 -7.93
C ASN A 258 -4.32 -9.13 -7.60
N MET A 259 -5.03 -8.12 -8.08
CA MET A 259 -6.47 -7.97 -7.88
C MET A 259 -7.28 -8.77 -8.90
N THR A 260 -8.35 -9.43 -8.46
CA THR A 260 -9.32 -10.05 -9.36
C THR A 260 -10.16 -8.98 -10.07
N ASP A 261 -10.84 -9.36 -11.15
CA ASP A 261 -11.75 -8.45 -11.87
C ASP A 261 -12.88 -7.94 -10.98
N GLU A 262 -13.37 -8.78 -10.06
CA GLU A 262 -14.38 -8.41 -9.06
C GLU A 262 -13.85 -7.37 -8.09
N MET A 263 -12.60 -7.53 -7.63
CA MET A 263 -11.95 -6.57 -6.75
C MET A 263 -11.73 -5.23 -7.47
N LEU A 264 -11.28 -5.26 -8.73
CA LEU A 264 -11.11 -4.06 -9.56
C LEU A 264 -12.43 -3.29 -9.73
N ARG A 265 -13.54 -3.98 -10.00
CA ARG A 265 -14.88 -3.35 -10.10
C ARG A 265 -15.33 -2.79 -8.75
N ALA A 266 -15.10 -3.52 -7.66
CA ALA A 266 -15.45 -3.07 -6.31
C ALA A 266 -14.65 -1.84 -5.88
N LEU A 267 -13.35 -1.80 -6.21
CA LEU A 267 -12.49 -0.63 -5.98
C LEU A 267 -13.00 0.59 -6.77
N ALA A 268 -13.39 0.40 -8.03
CA ALA A 268 -13.96 1.48 -8.85
C ALA A 268 -15.28 2.02 -8.26
N VAL A 269 -16.16 1.14 -7.77
CA VAL A 269 -17.40 1.54 -7.08
C VAL A 269 -17.11 2.33 -5.80
N ASN A 270 -16.06 1.98 -5.06
CA ASN A 270 -15.57 2.74 -3.90
C ASN A 270 -15.00 4.11 -4.29
N GLY A 271 -14.66 4.34 -5.57
CA GLY A 271 -13.97 5.54 -6.05
C GLY A 271 -12.46 5.49 -5.90
N GLY A 272 -11.91 4.34 -5.53
CA GLY A 272 -10.49 4.10 -5.31
C GLY A 272 -9.65 4.08 -6.59
N VAL A 273 -8.37 3.78 -6.43
CA VAL A 273 -7.40 3.68 -7.54
C VAL A 273 -6.43 2.52 -7.29
N VAL A 274 -6.18 1.73 -8.34
CA VAL A 274 -5.14 0.70 -8.37
C VAL A 274 -3.94 1.23 -9.13
N GLN A 275 -2.76 1.06 -8.56
CA GLN A 275 -1.50 1.50 -9.14
C GLN A 275 -0.75 0.28 -9.68
N ALA A 276 -0.40 0.31 -10.96
CA ALA A 276 0.26 -0.79 -11.64
C ALA A 276 1.66 -1.03 -11.05
N ASN A 277 1.87 -2.23 -10.51
CA ASN A 277 3.16 -2.68 -10.00
C ASN A 277 4.05 -3.16 -11.16
N PHE A 278 5.38 -2.92 -11.07
CA PHE A 278 6.34 -3.27 -12.12
C PHE A 278 7.05 -4.60 -11.87
N TYR A 279 6.82 -5.24 -10.74
CA TYR A 279 7.48 -6.51 -10.44
C TYR A 279 7.17 -7.57 -11.51
N SER A 280 8.22 -8.13 -12.10
CA SER A 280 8.11 -9.14 -13.16
C SER A 280 7.24 -10.34 -12.79
N ALA A 281 7.23 -10.75 -11.51
CA ALA A 281 6.37 -11.83 -11.02
C ALA A 281 4.88 -11.47 -10.97
N PHE A 282 4.54 -10.17 -10.98
CA PHE A 282 3.15 -9.73 -10.94
C PHE A 282 2.60 -9.36 -12.33
N ILE A 283 3.49 -9.23 -13.34
CA ILE A 283 3.10 -8.87 -14.71
C ILE A 283 3.36 -9.97 -15.74
N SER A 284 3.99 -11.09 -15.34
CA SER A 284 4.28 -12.21 -16.25
C SER A 284 4.11 -13.54 -15.52
N GLU A 285 3.14 -14.33 -15.95
CA GLU A 285 2.87 -15.67 -15.40
C GLU A 285 4.05 -16.63 -15.62
N ASP A 286 4.73 -16.53 -16.77
CA ASP A 286 5.89 -17.37 -17.07
C ASP A 286 7.08 -17.01 -16.18
N TRP A 287 7.32 -15.71 -15.97
CA TRP A 287 8.36 -15.25 -15.07
C TRP A 287 8.07 -15.68 -13.63
N ARG A 288 6.84 -15.52 -13.16
CA ARG A 288 6.40 -15.95 -11.84
C ARG A 288 6.65 -17.44 -11.60
N LYS A 289 6.24 -18.29 -12.56
CA LYS A 289 6.48 -19.74 -12.46
C LYS A 289 7.96 -20.08 -12.41
N ALA A 290 8.79 -19.40 -13.22
CA ALA A 290 10.24 -19.60 -13.19
C ALA A 290 10.85 -19.16 -11.85
N TRP A 291 10.36 -18.05 -11.29
CA TRP A 291 10.75 -17.56 -9.97
C TRP A 291 10.35 -18.54 -8.84
N ASP A 292 9.10 -18.99 -8.87
CA ASP A 292 8.60 -19.99 -7.91
C ASP A 292 9.39 -21.31 -7.99
N ALA A 293 9.79 -21.73 -9.18
CA ALA A 293 10.59 -22.93 -9.38
C ALA A 293 12.00 -22.82 -8.75
N GLN A 294 12.55 -21.61 -8.62
CA GLN A 294 13.85 -21.37 -7.97
C GLN A 294 13.74 -21.30 -6.43
N LYS A 295 12.53 -21.29 -5.86
CA LYS A 295 12.32 -21.09 -4.42
C LYS A 295 13.16 -22.02 -3.55
N PRO A 296 13.25 -23.35 -3.78
CA PRO A 296 14.08 -24.23 -2.95
C PRO A 296 15.58 -23.89 -3.01
N GLU A 297 16.07 -23.46 -4.19
CA GLU A 297 17.47 -23.07 -4.36
C GLU A 297 17.77 -21.74 -3.66
N ARG A 298 16.84 -20.76 -3.74
CA ARG A 298 16.96 -19.47 -3.04
C ARG A 298 16.97 -19.65 -1.53
N GLU A 299 16.00 -20.38 -0.97
CA GLU A 299 15.92 -20.66 0.47
C GLU A 299 17.18 -21.39 0.99
N ALA A 300 17.75 -22.30 0.19
CA ALA A 300 19.00 -22.98 0.54
C ALA A 300 20.21 -22.04 0.51
N ALA A 301 20.28 -21.14 -0.48
CA ALA A 301 21.33 -20.15 -0.60
C ALA A 301 21.26 -19.10 0.52
N GLU A 302 20.07 -18.59 0.83
CA GLU A 302 19.80 -17.67 1.92
C GLU A 302 20.25 -18.25 3.26
N LYS A 303 19.78 -19.46 3.57
CA LYS A 303 20.19 -20.15 4.80
C LYS A 303 21.70 -20.35 4.91
N ALA A 304 22.35 -20.74 3.82
CA ALA A 304 23.80 -20.90 3.80
C ALA A 304 24.55 -19.57 4.02
N ALA A 305 24.03 -18.48 3.47
CA ALA A 305 24.58 -17.13 3.65
C ALA A 305 24.38 -16.64 5.10
N GLU A 306 23.20 -16.87 5.68
CA GLU A 306 22.92 -16.58 7.07
C GLU A 306 23.86 -17.34 8.04
N GLU A 307 23.99 -18.67 7.83
CA GLU A 307 24.90 -19.50 8.63
C GLU A 307 26.36 -19.03 8.52
N LYS A 308 26.79 -18.61 7.35
CA LYS A 308 28.13 -18.05 7.11
C LYS A 308 28.29 -16.71 7.85
N ALA A 309 27.36 -15.79 7.70
CA ALA A 309 27.42 -14.50 8.42
C ALA A 309 27.50 -14.71 9.94
N LYS A 310 26.68 -15.62 10.47
CA LYS A 310 26.70 -16.01 11.88
C LYS A 310 28.06 -16.58 12.32
N ALA A 311 28.65 -17.47 11.51
CA ALA A 311 29.96 -18.05 11.80
C ALA A 311 31.10 -17.00 11.79
N GLU A 312 30.95 -15.96 10.96
CA GLU A 312 31.88 -14.83 10.88
C GLU A 312 31.60 -13.74 11.93
N GLY A 313 30.58 -13.89 12.75
CA GLY A 313 30.14 -12.88 13.75
C GLY A 313 29.62 -11.59 13.12
N LYS A 314 29.11 -11.66 11.88
CA LYS A 314 28.51 -10.55 11.14
C LYS A 314 27.00 -10.61 11.21
N PRO A 315 26.29 -9.47 11.20
CA PRO A 315 24.84 -9.48 11.05
C PRO A 315 24.47 -9.94 9.65
N TRP A 316 23.38 -10.69 9.54
CA TRP A 316 22.65 -10.91 8.31
C TRP A 316 21.63 -9.76 8.19
N VAL A 317 21.61 -9.03 7.08
CA VAL A 317 20.78 -7.84 6.90
C VAL A 317 20.02 -7.91 5.58
N TYR A 318 18.88 -7.24 5.51
CA TYR A 318 17.98 -7.23 4.35
C TYR A 318 18.68 -6.95 3.02
N GLY A 319 19.59 -5.98 2.95
CA GLY A 319 20.31 -5.67 1.70
C GLY A 319 21.12 -6.84 1.12
N GLN A 320 21.54 -7.81 1.95
CA GLN A 320 22.22 -9.03 1.48
C GLN A 320 21.24 -10.03 0.86
N GLU A 321 20.04 -10.14 1.42
CA GLU A 321 18.94 -10.94 0.88
C GLU A 321 18.47 -10.37 -0.46
N GLU A 322 18.24 -9.06 -0.53
CA GLU A 322 17.87 -8.35 -1.74
C GLU A 322 18.90 -8.50 -2.88
N ALA A 323 20.20 -8.41 -2.56
CA ALA A 323 21.26 -8.61 -3.53
C ALA A 323 21.23 -10.03 -4.10
N MET A 324 21.02 -11.04 -3.26
CA MET A 324 20.89 -12.43 -3.67
C MET A 324 19.64 -12.66 -4.53
N ASP A 325 18.51 -12.08 -4.18
CA ASP A 325 17.30 -12.15 -4.99
C ASP A 325 17.49 -11.53 -6.38
N LYS A 326 18.22 -10.43 -6.49
CA LYS A 326 18.60 -9.83 -7.78
C LYS A 326 19.47 -10.79 -8.61
N GLU A 327 20.41 -11.52 -7.98
CA GLU A 327 21.22 -12.54 -8.69
C GLU A 327 20.37 -13.70 -9.22
N PHE A 328 19.40 -14.18 -8.45
CA PHE A 328 18.49 -15.21 -8.91
C PHE A 328 17.54 -14.71 -10.00
N ALA A 329 16.99 -13.51 -9.86
CA ALA A 329 16.13 -12.88 -10.84
C ALA A 329 16.83 -12.66 -12.19
N ALA A 330 18.12 -12.34 -12.18
CA ALA A 330 18.92 -12.17 -13.39
C ALA A 330 19.05 -13.44 -14.25
N LYS A 331 18.78 -14.62 -13.68
CA LYS A 331 18.75 -15.90 -14.42
C LYS A 331 17.47 -16.06 -15.25
N ILE A 332 16.45 -15.25 -15.02
CA ILE A 332 15.15 -15.31 -15.70
C ILE A 332 15.04 -14.12 -16.67
N PRO A 333 14.76 -14.36 -17.97
CA PRO A 333 14.56 -13.27 -18.92
C PRO A 333 13.43 -12.32 -18.46
N ARG A 334 13.71 -11.03 -18.37
CA ARG A 334 12.73 -10.01 -17.99
C ARG A 334 11.56 -9.98 -18.99
N PRO A 335 10.30 -9.83 -18.55
CA PRO A 335 9.18 -9.66 -19.46
C PRO A 335 9.30 -8.34 -20.25
N PRO A 336 8.73 -8.26 -21.46
CA PRO A 336 8.75 -7.02 -22.22
C PRO A 336 7.88 -5.94 -21.55
N LEU A 337 8.15 -4.66 -21.84
CA LEU A 337 7.33 -3.54 -21.36
C LEU A 337 5.83 -3.72 -21.68
N SER A 338 5.52 -4.35 -22.83
CA SER A 338 4.13 -4.62 -23.23
C SER A 338 3.36 -5.45 -22.20
N ALA A 339 4.02 -6.29 -21.39
CA ALA A 339 3.36 -7.04 -20.32
C ALA A 339 2.78 -6.10 -19.26
N LEU A 340 3.54 -5.07 -18.84
CA LEU A 340 3.03 -4.04 -17.93
C LEU A 340 1.87 -3.27 -18.56
N ILE A 341 2.00 -2.90 -19.84
CA ILE A 341 0.94 -2.18 -20.55
C ILE A 341 -0.33 -3.03 -20.68
N ASP A 342 -0.20 -4.34 -20.91
CA ASP A 342 -1.35 -5.26 -20.96
C ASP A 342 -2.09 -5.29 -19.60
N HIS A 343 -1.38 -5.23 -18.48
CA HIS A 343 -2.00 -5.11 -17.16
C HIS A 343 -2.73 -3.78 -16.98
N ILE A 344 -2.14 -2.67 -17.41
CA ILE A 344 -2.80 -1.35 -17.38
C ILE A 344 -4.06 -1.38 -18.27
N ASP A 345 -3.98 -1.89 -19.51
CA ASP A 345 -5.11 -2.03 -20.42
C ASP A 345 -6.24 -2.85 -19.79
N HIS A 346 -5.91 -3.97 -19.14
CA HIS A 346 -6.90 -4.83 -18.49
C HIS A 346 -7.57 -4.11 -17.31
N MET A 347 -6.77 -3.48 -16.44
CA MET A 347 -7.30 -2.73 -15.30
C MET A 347 -8.20 -1.56 -15.75
N VAL A 348 -7.80 -0.82 -16.79
CA VAL A 348 -8.62 0.24 -17.38
C VAL A 348 -9.92 -0.32 -17.97
N LYS A 349 -9.85 -1.46 -18.67
CA LYS A 349 -11.05 -2.12 -19.24
C LYS A 349 -12.04 -2.55 -18.14
N VAL A 350 -11.56 -3.00 -16.99
CA VAL A 350 -12.39 -3.57 -15.92
C VAL A 350 -12.87 -2.51 -14.93
N ALA A 351 -11.99 -1.64 -14.48
CA ALA A 351 -12.27 -0.61 -13.47
C ALA A 351 -12.62 0.76 -14.07
N GLY A 352 -12.19 1.02 -15.29
CA GLY A 352 -12.31 2.34 -15.93
C GLY A 352 -11.06 3.20 -15.81
N ILE A 353 -10.91 4.13 -16.74
CA ILE A 353 -9.71 5.00 -16.87
C ILE A 353 -9.46 5.88 -15.63
N ASP A 354 -10.47 6.17 -14.83
CA ASP A 354 -10.38 7.01 -13.65
C ASP A 354 -9.85 6.29 -12.40
N HIS A 355 -9.54 4.98 -12.52
CA HIS A 355 -9.22 4.12 -11.39
C HIS A 355 -7.88 3.40 -11.51
N VAL A 356 -7.00 3.80 -12.44
CA VAL A 356 -5.69 3.18 -12.69
C VAL A 356 -4.59 4.23 -12.64
N GLY A 357 -3.45 3.86 -12.07
CA GLY A 357 -2.26 4.71 -11.98
C GLY A 357 -0.97 3.89 -11.93
N ILE A 358 0.10 4.45 -11.37
CA ILE A 358 1.45 3.90 -11.33
C ILE A 358 1.93 3.76 -9.88
N GLY A 359 2.42 2.57 -9.54
CA GLY A 359 3.08 2.27 -8.28
C GLY A 359 4.19 1.26 -8.55
N SER A 360 5.39 1.76 -8.82
CA SER A 360 6.47 1.00 -9.45
C SER A 360 7.01 -0.15 -8.61
N ASP A 361 7.03 0.04 -7.30
CA ASP A 361 7.73 -0.85 -6.37
C ASP A 361 9.26 -0.81 -6.59
N PHE A 362 9.77 0.34 -7.07
CA PHE A 362 11.19 0.55 -7.27
C PHE A 362 11.98 0.39 -5.97
N ASP A 363 13.18 -0.15 -6.10
CA ASP A 363 14.07 -0.51 -4.99
C ASP A 363 13.52 -1.61 -4.03
N GLY A 364 12.28 -2.10 -4.24
CA GLY A 364 11.67 -3.22 -3.52
C GLY A 364 11.50 -4.49 -4.37
N ILE A 365 11.89 -4.45 -5.65
CA ILE A 365 11.73 -5.57 -6.59
C ILE A 365 13.04 -6.01 -7.23
N PRO A 366 13.28 -7.31 -7.36
CA PRO A 366 14.50 -7.80 -7.99
C PRO A 366 14.48 -7.73 -9.52
N SER A 367 13.33 -7.48 -10.15
CA SER A 367 13.18 -7.45 -11.60
C SER A 367 11.97 -6.61 -12.03
N ALA A 368 12.20 -5.60 -12.86
CA ALA A 368 11.20 -4.81 -13.58
C ALA A 368 11.13 -5.22 -15.07
N PRO A 369 10.11 -4.81 -15.87
CA PRO A 369 10.04 -5.15 -17.29
C PRO A 369 11.20 -4.57 -18.09
N GLN A 370 11.51 -5.18 -19.23
CA GLN A 370 12.60 -4.73 -20.12
C GLN A 370 12.38 -3.26 -20.51
N GLY A 371 13.46 -2.49 -20.40
CA GLY A 371 13.47 -1.08 -20.75
C GLY A 371 12.98 -0.14 -19.64
N ILE A 372 12.54 -0.66 -18.49
CA ILE A 372 12.27 0.10 -17.28
C ILE A 372 13.37 -0.28 -16.28
N ASP A 373 14.44 0.51 -16.25
CA ASP A 373 15.60 0.25 -15.41
C ASP A 373 15.72 1.27 -14.26
N SER A 374 14.90 2.33 -14.30
CA SER A 374 14.83 3.35 -13.26
C SER A 374 13.66 4.31 -13.51
N ALA A 375 13.47 5.25 -12.60
CA ALA A 375 12.50 6.32 -12.75
C ALA A 375 12.70 7.15 -14.04
N ALA A 376 13.93 7.19 -14.60
CA ALA A 376 14.21 7.87 -15.87
C ALA A 376 13.44 7.30 -17.07
N ASP A 377 12.94 6.07 -16.94
CA ASP A 377 12.28 5.34 -18.02
C ASP A 377 10.75 5.47 -18.02
N LEU A 378 10.15 6.11 -17.02
CA LEU A 378 8.71 6.30 -16.90
C LEU A 378 8.04 6.85 -18.18
N PRO A 379 8.66 7.78 -18.94
CA PRO A 379 8.07 8.29 -20.19
C PRO A 379 7.84 7.21 -21.25
N LYS A 380 8.54 6.07 -21.20
CA LYS A 380 8.30 4.94 -22.10
C LYS A 380 6.91 4.32 -21.89
N ILE A 381 6.39 4.36 -20.66
CA ILE A 381 5.03 3.92 -20.34
C ILE A 381 4.01 4.80 -21.08
N THR A 382 4.15 6.12 -20.97
CA THR A 382 3.25 7.06 -21.69
C THR A 382 3.33 6.88 -23.20
N ALA A 383 4.55 6.69 -23.75
CA ALA A 383 4.74 6.44 -25.17
C ALA A 383 4.03 5.12 -25.61
N ALA A 384 4.13 4.05 -24.81
CA ALA A 384 3.48 2.77 -25.09
C ALA A 384 1.95 2.87 -24.95
N LEU A 385 1.41 3.59 -23.96
CA LEU A 385 -0.02 3.85 -23.83
C LEU A 385 -0.59 4.60 -25.04
N LYS A 386 0.12 5.62 -25.54
CA LYS A 386 -0.27 6.33 -26.76
C LYS A 386 -0.29 5.41 -28.00
N GLN A 387 0.66 4.46 -28.11
CA GLN A 387 0.66 3.45 -29.17
C GLN A 387 -0.55 2.51 -29.06
N ARG A 388 -1.12 2.30 -27.86
CA ARG A 388 -2.37 1.55 -27.64
C ARG A 388 -3.62 2.38 -27.86
N GLY A 389 -3.49 3.68 -28.20
CA GLY A 389 -4.62 4.57 -28.53
C GLY A 389 -5.13 5.43 -27.36
N TYR A 390 -4.43 5.46 -26.22
CA TYR A 390 -4.78 6.36 -25.12
C TYR A 390 -4.57 7.82 -25.53
N SER A 391 -5.53 8.66 -25.19
CA SER A 391 -5.41 10.11 -25.38
C SER A 391 -4.40 10.71 -24.39
N GLU A 392 -3.94 11.93 -24.68
CA GLU A 392 -3.12 12.71 -23.72
C GLU A 392 -3.84 12.89 -22.37
N ALA A 393 -5.15 13.06 -22.40
CA ALA A 393 -5.96 13.19 -21.19
C ALA A 393 -5.99 11.88 -20.38
N ASP A 394 -6.09 10.73 -21.04
CA ASP A 394 -6.05 9.42 -20.39
C ASP A 394 -4.67 9.15 -19.78
N CYS A 395 -3.59 9.46 -20.53
CA CYS A 395 -2.23 9.34 -20.01
C CYS A 395 -2.04 10.19 -18.75
N ARG A 396 -2.49 11.46 -18.74
CA ARG A 396 -2.41 12.31 -17.53
C ARG A 396 -3.18 11.76 -16.34
N LYS A 397 -4.33 11.12 -16.57
CA LYS A 397 -5.07 10.43 -15.51
C LYS A 397 -4.24 9.32 -14.89
N ILE A 398 -3.66 8.45 -15.71
CA ILE A 398 -2.82 7.32 -15.26
C ILE A 398 -1.53 7.81 -14.58
N MET A 399 -0.88 8.84 -15.13
CA MET A 399 0.38 9.36 -14.60
C MET A 399 0.24 9.90 -13.18
N SER A 400 -0.87 10.61 -12.88
CA SER A 400 -1.01 11.30 -11.59
C SER A 400 -2.45 11.70 -11.24
N GLY A 401 -3.28 12.04 -12.21
CA GLY A 401 -4.58 12.65 -11.97
C GLY A 401 -5.51 11.80 -11.12
N ASN A 402 -5.51 10.49 -11.32
CA ASN A 402 -6.36 9.56 -10.56
C ASN A 402 -5.94 9.46 -9.10
N LEU A 403 -4.64 9.44 -8.82
CA LEU A 403 -4.16 9.47 -7.45
C LEU A 403 -4.46 10.81 -6.78
N LEU A 404 -4.20 11.95 -7.45
CA LEU A 404 -4.49 13.27 -6.92
C LEU A 404 -5.97 13.42 -6.54
N ARG A 405 -6.88 12.83 -7.32
CA ARG A 405 -8.32 12.80 -7.00
C ARG A 405 -8.62 12.07 -5.68
N VAL A 406 -7.92 10.99 -5.40
CA VAL A 406 -8.14 10.20 -4.17
C VAL A 406 -7.43 10.84 -2.98
N PHE A 407 -6.29 11.48 -3.21
CA PHE A 407 -5.50 12.14 -2.17
C PHE A 407 -6.08 13.51 -1.74
N ALA A 408 -6.94 14.15 -2.57
CA ALA A 408 -7.60 15.42 -2.26
C ALA A 408 -8.72 15.26 -1.21
#